data_94be10d1545298cecbc7f81f1dfb0e09
#
_entry.id   94be10d1545298cecbc7f81f1dfb0e09
#
_cell.length_a   1.000
_cell.length_b   1.000
_cell.length_c   1.000
_cell.angle_alpha   90.00
_cell.angle_beta   90.00
_cell.angle_gamma   90.00
#
_symmetry.space_group_name_H-M   'P 1'
#
loop_
_entity.id
_entity.type
_entity.pdbx_description
1 polymer ?
#
loop_
_entity_poly.entity_id
_entity_poly.type
_entity_poly.pdbx_seq_one_letter_code
_entity_poly.pdbx_strand_id
1 'polypeptide(L)'
;MFSSPLVTAQEVKEALAKTPESIRCVDASWHLGGDRNAKEEFKEGHLPGAVFFDIDKIADAGVPLPHMIPSEDVFSTKASELGLSSNDTIVVYAKKGSFSAPRCWWTFRAFGHERVHVLNGGFPAWESAGGSVERGEVKPVSTRPSSGLVQMSGNAWMLRSKGFQGRLNAPMLRTWRQVLGQSEKGKEAAGQVVDARSLARFKAEAPEPRAGVAGGHVPGSACVPFAKVLVDGDVNSFRSPEEIRKAFEDAGVDVDSPLPITTTCGSGVTAAVLTLALELAGRKAELSPVYDGSWSEW
;
A
#
# COMPACT_ATOMS: atom_id res chain seq x y z
N MET A 1 5.10 -2.54 20.09
CA MET A 1 4.65 -1.66 18.99
C MET A 1 5.74 -1.72 17.94
N PHE A 2 5.40 -1.94 16.68
CA PHE A 2 6.39 -2.05 15.61
C PHE A 2 7.04 -0.68 15.33
N SER A 3 8.34 -0.67 15.05
CA SER A 3 9.13 0.55 14.78
C SER A 3 9.44 0.77 13.30
N SER A 4 9.27 -0.26 12.49
CA SER A 4 9.53 -0.23 11.03
C SER A 4 8.21 -0.34 10.24
N PRO A 5 8.11 0.26 9.06
CA PRO A 5 6.99 0.02 8.16
C PRO A 5 6.91 -1.42 7.64
N LEU A 6 8.02 -2.17 7.75
CA LEU A 6 8.12 -3.57 7.38
C LEU A 6 8.31 -4.42 8.64
N VAL A 7 7.53 -5.51 8.80
CA VAL A 7 7.54 -6.39 9.95
C VAL A 7 7.72 -7.85 9.54
N THR A 8 8.37 -8.64 10.39
CA THR A 8 8.56 -10.08 10.19
C THR A 8 7.36 -10.89 10.68
N ALA A 9 7.20 -12.11 10.17
CA ALA A 9 6.17 -13.03 10.63
C ALA A 9 6.32 -13.36 12.14
N GLN A 10 7.55 -13.42 12.65
CA GLN A 10 7.81 -13.68 14.06
C GLN A 10 7.33 -12.51 14.94
N GLU A 11 7.64 -11.26 14.56
CA GLU A 11 7.15 -10.07 15.28
C GLU A 11 5.63 -10.01 15.31
N VAL A 12 4.97 -10.33 14.19
CA VAL A 12 3.50 -10.35 14.10
C VAL A 12 2.91 -11.45 14.99
N LYS A 13 3.49 -12.67 15.02
CA LYS A 13 3.07 -13.76 15.91
C LYS A 13 3.15 -13.35 17.37
N GLU A 14 4.26 -12.75 17.77
CA GLU A 14 4.46 -12.30 19.16
C GLU A 14 3.49 -11.18 19.54
N ALA A 15 3.24 -10.26 18.61
CA ALA A 15 2.32 -9.16 18.85
C ALA A 15 0.86 -9.64 18.96
N LEU A 16 0.43 -10.56 18.09
CA LEU A 16 -0.89 -11.17 18.17
C LEU A 16 -1.08 -12.00 19.45
N ALA A 17 -0.02 -12.65 19.95
CA ALA A 17 -0.10 -13.38 21.22
C ALA A 17 -0.22 -12.46 22.44
N LYS A 18 0.38 -11.25 22.39
CA LYS A 18 0.40 -10.28 23.50
C LYS A 18 -0.82 -9.36 23.54
N THR A 19 -1.24 -8.86 22.38
CA THR A 19 -2.27 -7.82 22.25
C THR A 19 -3.17 -8.06 21.02
N PRO A 20 -3.88 -9.20 20.94
CA PRO A 20 -4.69 -9.56 19.76
C PRO A 20 -5.79 -8.54 19.46
N GLU A 21 -6.28 -7.83 20.49
CA GLU A 21 -7.35 -6.85 20.35
C GLU A 21 -6.94 -5.54 19.68
N SER A 22 -5.64 -5.22 19.66
CA SER A 22 -5.12 -3.97 19.10
C SER A 22 -4.50 -4.13 17.70
N ILE A 23 -4.34 -5.38 17.24
CA ILE A 23 -3.75 -5.68 15.93
C ILE A 23 -4.83 -6.18 14.97
N ARG A 24 -4.78 -5.69 13.74
CA ARG A 24 -5.65 -6.13 12.64
C ARG A 24 -4.80 -6.55 11.47
N CYS A 25 -4.96 -7.81 11.04
CA CYS A 25 -4.34 -8.31 9.82
C CYS A 25 -5.26 -8.00 8.63
N VAL A 26 -4.67 -7.54 7.53
CA VAL A 26 -5.39 -7.15 6.32
C VAL A 26 -4.75 -7.84 5.13
N ASP A 27 -5.49 -8.74 4.50
CA ASP A 27 -5.11 -9.32 3.21
C ASP A 27 -5.45 -8.32 2.10
N ALA A 28 -4.46 -7.83 1.40
CA ALA A 28 -4.60 -6.91 0.30
C ALA A 28 -4.17 -7.53 -1.03
N SER A 29 -4.30 -8.84 -1.16
CA SER A 29 -3.96 -9.56 -2.38
C SER A 29 -4.75 -9.07 -3.57
N TRP A 30 -4.06 -8.88 -4.69
CA TRP A 30 -4.63 -8.51 -5.98
C TRP A 30 -3.75 -9.10 -7.09
N HIS A 31 -4.36 -9.50 -8.20
CA HIS A 31 -3.66 -10.11 -9.33
C HIS A 31 -3.98 -9.38 -10.62
N LEU A 32 -2.93 -8.99 -11.35
CA LEU A 32 -3.08 -8.44 -12.69
C LEU A 32 -3.46 -9.56 -13.69
N GLY A 33 -4.43 -9.30 -14.56
CA GLY A 33 -4.82 -10.23 -15.63
C GLY A 33 -6.06 -11.06 -15.35
N GLY A 34 -6.52 -11.17 -14.10
CA GLY A 34 -7.81 -11.82 -13.77
C GLY A 34 -7.81 -13.36 -13.77
N ASP A 35 -6.65 -14.02 -13.98
CA ASP A 35 -6.54 -15.48 -13.96
C ASP A 35 -6.65 -16.09 -12.56
N ARG A 36 -6.51 -15.27 -11.53
CA ARG A 36 -6.60 -15.64 -10.12
C ARG A 36 -7.64 -14.77 -9.42
N ASN A 37 -8.34 -15.36 -8.43
CA ASN A 37 -9.31 -14.66 -7.61
C ASN A 37 -8.77 -14.49 -6.18
N ALA A 38 -8.26 -13.32 -5.87
CA ALA A 38 -7.66 -13.03 -4.57
C ALA A 38 -8.65 -13.23 -3.40
N LYS A 39 -9.95 -12.94 -3.61
CA LYS A 39 -10.98 -13.15 -2.59
C LYS A 39 -11.23 -14.63 -2.30
N GLU A 40 -11.22 -15.48 -3.31
CA GLU A 40 -11.34 -16.92 -3.09
C GLU A 40 -10.08 -17.49 -2.45
N GLU A 41 -8.89 -17.04 -2.86
CA GLU A 41 -7.62 -17.41 -2.22
C GLU A 41 -7.57 -16.97 -0.74
N PHE A 42 -8.18 -15.84 -0.39
CA PHE A 42 -8.36 -15.43 1.00
C PHE A 42 -9.19 -16.45 1.79
N LYS A 43 -10.28 -16.96 1.22
CA LYS A 43 -11.11 -17.99 1.87
C LYS A 43 -10.39 -19.33 2.03
N GLU A 44 -9.49 -19.66 1.11
CA GLU A 44 -8.66 -20.88 1.19
C GLU A 44 -7.69 -20.84 2.37
N GLY A 45 -7.26 -19.65 2.79
CA GLY A 45 -6.40 -19.47 3.96
C GLY A 45 -6.01 -18.02 4.18
N HIS A 46 -6.07 -17.56 5.42
CA HIS A 46 -5.68 -16.20 5.82
C HIS A 46 -5.12 -16.19 7.24
N LEU A 47 -4.47 -15.09 7.61
CA LEU A 47 -4.00 -14.88 8.99
C LEU A 47 -5.21 -14.81 9.95
N PRO A 48 -5.07 -15.23 11.22
CA PRO A 48 -6.16 -15.21 12.20
C PRO A 48 -6.82 -13.84 12.31
N GLY A 49 -8.14 -13.83 12.17
CA GLY A 49 -8.96 -12.62 12.25
C GLY A 49 -8.68 -11.59 11.15
N ALA A 50 -8.00 -11.98 10.07
CA ALA A 50 -7.72 -11.07 8.96
C ALA A 50 -8.98 -10.67 8.21
N VAL A 51 -8.98 -9.49 7.62
CA VAL A 51 -10.03 -9.02 6.72
C VAL A 51 -9.45 -8.82 5.30
N PHE A 52 -10.30 -8.93 4.29
CA PHE A 52 -9.90 -8.76 2.89
C PHE A 52 -10.11 -7.32 2.42
N PHE A 53 -9.03 -6.66 1.99
CA PHE A 53 -9.04 -5.31 1.44
C PHE A 53 -8.96 -5.36 -0.09
N ASP A 54 -10.09 -5.16 -0.72
CA ASP A 54 -10.22 -5.18 -2.18
C ASP A 54 -9.83 -3.80 -2.74
N ILE A 55 -8.64 -3.68 -3.34
CA ILE A 55 -8.12 -2.41 -3.87
C ILE A 55 -8.94 -1.89 -5.07
N ASP A 56 -9.71 -2.73 -5.75
CA ASP A 56 -10.58 -2.34 -6.85
C ASP A 56 -11.91 -1.77 -6.34
N LYS A 57 -12.41 -2.26 -5.20
CA LYS A 57 -13.67 -1.81 -4.61
C LYS A 57 -13.51 -0.66 -3.63
N ILE A 58 -12.32 -0.54 -3.02
CA ILE A 58 -11.98 0.59 -2.14
C ILE A 58 -11.21 1.60 -2.99
N ALA A 59 -11.87 2.10 -4.01
CA ALA A 59 -11.35 3.03 -5.00
C ALA A 59 -12.41 4.08 -5.35
N ASP A 60 -11.98 5.16 -6.02
CA ASP A 60 -12.89 6.17 -6.57
C ASP A 60 -13.61 5.60 -7.81
N ALA A 61 -14.90 5.32 -7.65
CA ALA A 61 -15.74 4.81 -8.75
C ALA A 61 -16.15 5.91 -9.75
N GLY A 62 -15.92 7.17 -9.45
CA GLY A 62 -16.24 8.31 -10.33
C GLY A 62 -15.20 8.59 -11.41
N VAL A 63 -14.03 7.97 -11.32
CA VAL A 63 -12.92 8.14 -12.27
C VAL A 63 -12.73 6.87 -13.08
N PRO A 64 -12.66 6.92 -14.44
CA PRO A 64 -12.50 5.74 -15.28
C PRO A 64 -11.04 5.23 -15.33
N LEU A 65 -10.34 5.33 -14.21
CA LEU A 65 -8.97 4.82 -14.02
C LEU A 65 -8.96 3.78 -12.89
N PRO A 66 -8.15 2.73 -13.00
CA PRO A 66 -8.12 1.68 -11.99
C PRO A 66 -7.46 2.15 -10.69
N HIS A 67 -7.95 1.67 -9.56
CA HIS A 67 -7.36 1.80 -8.23
C HIS A 67 -7.21 3.25 -7.71
N MET A 68 -7.86 4.25 -8.33
CA MET A 68 -7.76 5.64 -7.87
C MET A 68 -8.14 5.76 -6.40
N ILE A 69 -7.38 6.58 -5.66
CA ILE A 69 -7.62 6.79 -4.24
C ILE A 69 -9.05 7.34 -4.02
N PRO A 70 -9.85 6.73 -3.12
CA PRO A 70 -11.22 7.20 -2.89
C PRO A 70 -11.25 8.51 -2.09
N SER A 71 -12.42 9.10 -1.94
CA SER A 71 -12.61 10.22 -1.01
C SER A 71 -12.43 9.77 0.45
N GLU A 72 -12.17 10.73 1.36
CA GLU A 72 -12.05 10.47 2.81
C GLU A 72 -13.25 9.73 3.38
N ASP A 73 -14.46 10.12 2.97
CA ASP A 73 -15.71 9.52 3.46
C ASP A 73 -15.86 8.08 2.96
N VAL A 74 -15.56 7.83 1.69
CA VAL A 74 -15.61 6.47 1.11
C VAL A 74 -14.59 5.57 1.79
N PHE A 75 -13.34 6.02 1.95
CA PHE A 75 -12.30 5.24 2.62
C PHE A 75 -12.66 4.94 4.08
N SER A 76 -13.08 5.97 4.83
CA SER A 76 -13.47 5.84 6.24
C SER A 76 -14.62 4.85 6.43
N THR A 77 -15.63 4.93 5.56
CA THR A 77 -16.77 4.03 5.56
C THR A 77 -16.33 2.60 5.26
N LYS A 78 -15.55 2.38 4.18
CA LYS A 78 -15.09 1.04 3.77
C LYS A 78 -14.17 0.40 4.80
N ALA A 79 -13.24 1.15 5.37
CA ALA A 79 -12.39 0.65 6.44
C ALA A 79 -13.20 0.27 7.70
N SER A 80 -14.22 1.08 8.04
CA SER A 80 -15.13 0.77 9.15
C SER A 80 -15.99 -0.47 8.88
N GLU A 81 -16.48 -0.66 7.64
CA GLU A 81 -17.21 -1.86 7.23
C GLU A 81 -16.38 -3.13 7.36
N LEU A 82 -15.05 -3.04 7.17
CA LEU A 82 -14.10 -4.10 7.45
C LEU A 82 -13.84 -4.32 8.95
N GLY A 83 -14.43 -3.52 9.84
CA GLY A 83 -14.21 -3.61 11.28
C GLY A 83 -12.90 -2.97 11.74
N LEU A 84 -12.26 -2.16 10.90
CA LEU A 84 -11.03 -1.44 11.25
C LEU A 84 -11.35 -0.13 11.98
N SER A 85 -10.43 0.28 12.86
CA SER A 85 -10.52 1.51 13.65
C SER A 85 -9.22 2.31 13.53
N SER A 86 -9.31 3.63 13.63
CA SER A 86 -8.14 4.51 13.69
C SER A 86 -7.21 4.23 14.89
N ASN A 87 -7.66 3.41 15.85
CA ASN A 87 -6.85 3.00 17.00
C ASN A 87 -6.12 1.67 16.78
N ASP A 88 -6.41 0.95 15.71
CA ASP A 88 -5.77 -0.34 15.46
C ASP A 88 -4.33 -0.16 14.95
N THR A 89 -3.48 -1.14 15.22
CA THR A 89 -2.24 -1.37 14.51
C THR A 89 -2.55 -2.33 13.36
N ILE A 90 -2.34 -1.90 12.13
CA ILE A 90 -2.70 -2.66 10.94
C ILE A 90 -1.46 -3.35 10.38
N VAL A 91 -1.55 -4.65 10.13
CA VAL A 91 -0.54 -5.45 9.44
C VAL A 91 -1.10 -5.90 8.11
N VAL A 92 -0.61 -5.33 7.03
CA VAL A 92 -1.03 -5.65 5.65
C VAL A 92 -0.13 -6.74 5.10
N TYR A 93 -0.73 -7.72 4.44
CA TYR A 93 0.01 -8.77 3.74
C TYR A 93 -0.63 -9.10 2.39
N ALA A 94 0.07 -9.89 1.60
CA ALA A 94 -0.48 -10.42 0.36
C ALA A 94 -0.08 -11.89 0.17
N LYS A 95 -0.84 -12.59 -0.67
CA LYS A 95 -0.59 -13.97 -1.11
C LYS A 95 0.61 -14.04 -2.05
N LYS A 96 1.13 -15.25 -2.21
CA LYS A 96 2.24 -15.53 -3.13
C LYS A 96 1.97 -14.97 -4.54
N GLY A 97 2.91 -14.19 -5.05
CA GLY A 97 2.84 -13.60 -6.39
C GLY A 97 2.00 -12.33 -6.49
N SER A 98 1.40 -11.86 -5.40
CA SER A 98 0.74 -10.56 -5.33
C SER A 98 1.69 -9.53 -4.72
N PHE A 99 1.80 -8.37 -5.36
CA PHE A 99 2.67 -7.25 -4.95
C PHE A 99 1.87 -6.02 -4.46
N SER A 100 0.62 -6.23 -4.04
CA SER A 100 -0.32 -5.14 -3.74
C SER A 100 -0.35 -4.70 -2.28
N ALA A 101 0.27 -5.46 -1.36
CA ALA A 101 0.32 -5.07 0.06
C ALA A 101 0.88 -3.65 0.28
N PRO A 102 1.97 -3.21 -0.39
CA PRO A 102 2.44 -1.83 -0.29
C PRO A 102 1.43 -0.78 -0.78
N ARG A 103 0.56 -1.12 -1.75
CA ARG A 103 -0.52 -0.23 -2.19
C ARG A 103 -1.55 0.00 -1.08
N CYS A 104 -1.97 -1.06 -0.40
CA CYS A 104 -2.88 -0.95 0.74
C CYS A 104 -2.21 -0.17 1.89
N TRP A 105 -0.96 -0.48 2.24
CA TRP A 105 -0.17 0.27 3.21
C TRP A 105 -0.13 1.77 2.87
N TRP A 106 0.21 2.11 1.63
CA TRP A 106 0.25 3.50 1.17
C TRP A 106 -1.12 4.17 1.27
N THR A 107 -2.20 3.45 0.95
CA THR A 107 -3.57 3.99 1.06
C THR A 107 -3.88 4.38 2.51
N PHE A 108 -3.57 3.53 3.49
CA PHE A 108 -3.73 3.88 4.91
C PHE A 108 -2.86 5.09 5.31
N ARG A 109 -1.60 5.13 4.88
CA ARG A 109 -0.69 6.24 5.12
C ARG A 109 -1.19 7.54 4.49
N ALA A 110 -1.70 7.48 3.26
CA ALA A 110 -2.29 8.61 2.56
C ALA A 110 -3.53 9.17 3.27
N PHE A 111 -4.26 8.34 4.01
CA PHE A 111 -5.35 8.78 4.88
C PHE A 111 -4.93 9.04 6.33
N GLY A 112 -3.65 9.26 6.57
CA GLY A 112 -3.12 9.71 7.85
C GLY A 112 -3.00 8.63 8.93
N HIS A 113 -3.15 7.35 8.57
CA HIS A 113 -2.98 6.25 9.52
C HIS A 113 -1.52 5.78 9.53
N GLU A 114 -0.79 6.14 10.58
CA GLU A 114 0.65 5.85 10.69
C GLU A 114 0.96 4.44 11.21
N ARG A 115 0.03 3.84 12.00
CA ARG A 115 0.21 2.50 12.56
C ARG A 115 -0.17 1.40 11.58
N VAL A 116 0.40 1.46 10.39
CA VAL A 116 0.24 0.46 9.35
C VAL A 116 1.60 -0.07 8.91
N HIS A 117 1.71 -1.38 8.81
CA HIS A 117 2.94 -2.10 8.55
C HIS A 117 2.70 -3.17 7.49
N VAL A 118 3.72 -3.53 6.71
CA VAL A 118 3.66 -4.61 5.72
C VAL A 118 4.40 -5.82 6.27
N LEU A 119 3.76 -6.98 6.21
CA LEU A 119 4.38 -8.26 6.54
C LEU A 119 5.37 -8.65 5.45
N ASN A 120 6.65 -8.61 5.77
CA ASN A 120 7.71 -9.01 4.85
C ASN A 120 7.63 -10.50 4.50
N GLY A 121 7.66 -10.82 3.21
CA GLY A 121 7.43 -12.17 2.71
C GLY A 121 5.96 -12.60 2.67
N GLY A 122 5.03 -11.75 3.10
CA GLY A 122 3.59 -11.94 3.00
C GLY A 122 3.08 -13.23 3.65
N PHE A 123 2.00 -13.79 3.10
CA PHE A 123 1.40 -15.03 3.58
C PHE A 123 2.37 -16.23 3.56
N PRO A 124 3.24 -16.41 2.53
CA PRO A 124 4.24 -17.49 2.56
C PRO A 124 5.20 -17.44 3.76
N ALA A 125 5.66 -16.23 4.14
CA ALA A 125 6.52 -16.08 5.31
C ALA A 125 5.79 -16.40 6.62
N TRP A 126 4.49 -16.05 6.71
CA TRP A 126 3.64 -16.41 7.83
C TRP A 126 3.52 -17.93 8.00
N GLU A 127 3.22 -18.65 6.91
CA GLU A 127 3.14 -20.12 6.94
C GLU A 127 4.50 -20.75 7.31
N SER A 128 5.58 -20.27 6.70
CA SER A 128 6.95 -20.76 6.98
C SER A 128 7.37 -20.56 8.43
N ALA A 129 6.89 -19.50 9.08
CA ALA A 129 7.10 -19.24 10.51
C ALA A 129 6.17 -20.07 11.41
N GLY A 130 5.37 -21.00 10.86
CA GLY A 130 4.40 -21.79 11.61
C GLY A 130 3.26 -20.94 12.19
N GLY A 131 2.86 -19.90 11.50
CA GLY A 131 1.68 -19.11 11.85
C GLY A 131 0.39 -19.91 11.61
N SER A 132 -0.59 -19.76 12.50
CA SER A 132 -1.90 -20.39 12.33
C SER A 132 -2.65 -19.79 11.15
N VAL A 133 -3.41 -20.63 10.43
CA VAL A 133 -4.17 -20.23 9.24
C VAL A 133 -5.65 -20.50 9.48
N GLU A 134 -6.47 -19.48 9.30
CA GLU A 134 -7.92 -19.60 9.27
C GLU A 134 -8.41 -19.78 7.83
N ARG A 135 -9.60 -20.38 7.66
CA ARG A 135 -10.23 -20.66 6.37
C ARG A 135 -11.71 -20.31 6.38
N GLY A 136 -12.22 -20.05 5.19
CA GLY A 136 -13.63 -19.72 5.01
C GLY A 136 -13.89 -18.22 5.02
N GLU A 137 -15.16 -17.85 5.05
CA GLU A 137 -15.54 -16.45 5.16
C GLU A 137 -15.27 -15.94 6.57
N VAL A 138 -14.58 -14.83 6.66
CA VAL A 138 -14.50 -14.10 7.93
C VAL A 138 -15.90 -13.57 8.20
N LYS A 139 -16.54 -14.09 9.27
CA LYS A 139 -17.67 -13.39 9.82
C LYS A 139 -17.17 -12.01 10.21
N PRO A 140 -17.82 -10.91 9.76
CA PRO A 140 -17.45 -9.59 10.26
C PRO A 140 -17.33 -9.74 11.78
N VAL A 141 -16.16 -9.46 12.33
CA VAL A 141 -16.03 -9.40 13.79
C VAL A 141 -17.17 -8.50 14.19
N SER A 142 -18.17 -9.07 14.85
CA SER A 142 -19.37 -8.38 15.29
C SER A 142 -18.88 -7.04 15.78
N THR A 143 -19.12 -6.02 14.98
CA THR A 143 -18.56 -4.69 15.16
C THR A 143 -18.49 -4.46 16.66
N ARG A 144 -17.28 -4.25 17.18
CA ARG A 144 -17.24 -3.60 18.50
C ARG A 144 -18.23 -2.47 18.33
N PRO A 145 -19.37 -2.45 19.08
CA PRO A 145 -20.53 -1.72 18.65
C PRO A 145 -20.09 -0.36 18.16
N SER A 146 -20.27 -0.15 16.85
CA SER A 146 -20.01 1.11 16.19
C SER A 146 -20.82 2.14 16.96
N SER A 147 -20.16 3.17 17.53
CA SER A 147 -20.79 4.35 18.11
C SER A 147 -22.14 4.08 18.80
N GLY A 148 -22.11 3.45 19.92
CA GLY A 148 -23.23 3.38 20.88
C GLY A 148 -22.90 4.23 22.08
N LEU A 149 -23.84 5.01 22.56
CA LEU A 149 -23.72 5.62 23.88
C LEU A 149 -23.66 4.51 24.92
N VAL A 150 -22.53 4.39 25.63
CA VAL A 150 -22.42 3.52 26.79
C VAL A 150 -22.80 4.34 27.99
N GLN A 151 -23.85 3.94 28.69
CA GLN A 151 -24.24 4.54 29.97
C GLN A 151 -23.16 4.16 31.00
N MET A 152 -22.41 5.15 31.41
CA MET A 152 -21.57 5.02 32.61
C MET A 152 -22.44 5.31 33.85
N SER A 153 -22.00 4.88 35.02
CA SER A 153 -22.72 5.13 36.27
C SER A 153 -23.08 6.62 36.41
N GLY A 154 -24.36 6.95 36.34
CA GLY A 154 -24.87 8.31 36.29
C GLY A 154 -25.31 8.74 34.89
N ASN A 155 -25.65 10.01 34.73
CA ASN A 155 -26.12 10.60 33.47
C ASN A 155 -24.98 10.92 32.46
N ALA A 156 -23.80 10.32 32.58
CA ALA A 156 -22.68 10.51 31.69
C ALA A 156 -22.75 9.48 30.53
N TRP A 157 -22.81 10.00 29.31
CA TRP A 157 -22.76 9.21 28.06
C TRP A 157 -21.41 9.39 27.41
N MET A 158 -20.69 8.31 27.15
CA MET A 158 -19.43 8.34 26.43
C MET A 158 -19.66 7.86 24.99
N LEU A 159 -19.26 8.67 24.02
CA LEU A 159 -19.23 8.23 22.63
C LEU A 159 -18.23 7.06 22.51
N ARG A 160 -18.72 5.89 22.17
CA ARG A 160 -17.91 4.73 21.86
C ARG A 160 -17.09 5.01 20.60
N SER A 161 -15.90 4.47 20.52
CA SER A 161 -14.92 4.70 19.46
C SER A 161 -15.60 4.84 18.09
N LYS A 162 -15.46 5.99 17.49
CA LYS A 162 -15.81 6.21 16.09
C LYS A 162 -15.02 5.18 15.27
N GLY A 163 -15.62 4.58 14.23
CA GLY A 163 -14.96 3.68 13.31
C GLY A 163 -13.69 4.30 12.72
N PHE A 164 -13.18 3.79 11.66
CA PHE A 164 -12.01 4.37 11.01
C PHE A 164 -12.31 5.80 10.53
N GLN A 165 -11.41 6.73 10.77
CA GLN A 165 -11.48 8.13 10.32
C GLN A 165 -10.20 8.47 9.58
N GLY A 166 -10.27 8.43 8.26
CA GLY A 166 -9.18 8.85 7.38
C GLY A 166 -9.25 10.34 7.08
N ARG A 167 -8.09 10.99 7.05
CA ARG A 167 -7.91 12.34 6.53
C ARG A 167 -6.78 12.32 5.52
N LEU A 168 -7.02 12.85 4.33
CA LEU A 168 -6.05 12.82 3.26
C LEU A 168 -4.81 13.65 3.61
N ASN A 169 -3.67 12.99 3.66
CA ASN A 169 -2.35 13.59 3.74
C ASN A 169 -1.90 13.95 2.31
N ALA A 170 -2.30 15.13 1.84
CA ALA A 170 -2.05 15.58 0.48
C ALA A 170 -0.58 15.49 0.01
N PRO A 171 0.43 15.72 0.86
CA PRO A 171 1.84 15.45 0.53
C PRO A 171 2.14 14.04 0.00
N MET A 172 1.36 13.02 0.39
CA MET A 172 1.54 11.63 -0.06
C MET A 172 1.07 11.36 -1.49
N LEU A 173 0.41 12.33 -2.12
CA LEU A 173 -0.25 12.19 -3.42
C LEU A 173 0.29 13.21 -4.42
N ARG A 174 0.33 12.84 -5.70
CA ARG A 174 0.54 13.76 -6.83
C ARG A 174 -0.55 13.60 -7.87
N THR A 175 -1.02 14.74 -8.36
CA THR A 175 -1.89 14.83 -9.53
C THR A 175 -1.05 14.88 -10.80
N TRP A 176 -1.66 14.58 -11.96
CA TRP A 176 -0.98 14.70 -13.26
C TRP A 176 -0.40 16.11 -13.51
N ARG A 177 -1.10 17.18 -13.08
CA ARG A 177 -0.62 18.56 -13.21
C ARG A 177 0.65 18.84 -12.42
N GLN A 178 0.76 18.24 -11.23
CA GLN A 178 1.97 18.38 -10.40
C GLN A 178 3.14 17.61 -11.02
N VAL A 179 2.86 16.43 -11.59
CA VAL A 179 3.88 15.62 -12.28
C VAL A 179 4.33 16.29 -13.60
N LEU A 180 3.38 16.89 -14.34
CA LEU A 180 3.72 17.70 -15.52
C LEU A 180 4.65 18.85 -15.13
N GLY A 181 4.31 19.60 -14.09
CA GLY A 181 5.16 20.68 -13.59
C GLY A 181 6.53 20.22 -13.09
N GLN A 182 6.65 18.99 -12.53
CA GLN A 182 7.96 18.40 -12.20
C GLN A 182 8.76 18.09 -13.46
N SER A 183 8.12 17.47 -14.46
CA SER A 183 8.74 17.13 -15.73
C SER A 183 9.27 18.36 -16.47
N GLU A 184 8.48 19.43 -16.55
CA GLU A 184 8.85 20.69 -17.22
C GLU A 184 9.98 21.45 -16.51
N LYS A 185 9.98 21.49 -15.17
CA LYS A 185 10.98 22.20 -14.38
C LYS A 185 12.29 21.42 -14.19
N GLY A 186 12.24 20.10 -14.38
CA GLY A 186 13.37 19.20 -14.20
C GLY A 186 13.67 18.86 -12.75
N LYS A 187 14.48 17.83 -12.56
CA LYS A 187 14.75 17.20 -11.26
C LYS A 187 15.39 18.12 -10.24
N GLU A 188 16.21 19.06 -10.68
CA GLU A 188 16.96 19.97 -9.79
C GLU A 188 16.06 21.05 -9.16
N ALA A 189 14.95 21.40 -9.84
CA ALA A 189 14.07 22.48 -9.38
C ALA A 189 12.78 21.96 -8.73
N ALA A 190 12.30 20.77 -9.11
CA ALA A 190 10.97 20.29 -8.71
C ALA A 190 10.96 18.86 -8.16
N GLY A 191 12.12 18.21 -8.08
CA GLY A 191 12.26 16.84 -7.63
C GLY A 191 12.15 15.80 -8.77
N GLN A 192 12.27 14.55 -8.40
CA GLN A 192 12.45 13.44 -9.32
C GLN A 192 11.14 12.69 -9.54
N VAL A 193 10.93 12.16 -10.76
CA VAL A 193 9.85 11.20 -11.05
C VAL A 193 10.48 9.85 -11.31
N VAL A 194 9.98 8.79 -10.69
CA VAL A 194 10.55 7.43 -10.78
C VAL A 194 9.46 6.43 -11.14
N ASP A 195 9.67 5.73 -12.26
CA ASP A 195 8.73 4.75 -12.81
C ASP A 195 9.10 3.33 -12.36
N ALA A 196 8.12 2.64 -11.77
CA ALA A 196 8.27 1.28 -11.24
C ALA A 196 8.05 0.17 -12.27
N ARG A 197 7.65 0.49 -13.51
CA ARG A 197 7.43 -0.51 -14.57
C ARG A 197 8.74 -1.16 -15.01
N SER A 198 8.63 -2.27 -15.74
CA SER A 198 9.82 -2.86 -16.39
C SER A 198 10.47 -1.87 -17.37
N LEU A 199 11.78 -1.98 -17.51
CA LEU A 199 12.53 -1.11 -18.42
C LEU A 199 12.00 -1.19 -19.87
N ALA A 200 11.59 -2.38 -20.32
CA ALA A 200 11.02 -2.57 -21.65
C ALA A 200 9.70 -1.79 -21.85
N ARG A 201 8.81 -1.77 -20.84
CA ARG A 201 7.59 -0.95 -20.89
C ARG A 201 7.90 0.53 -20.83
N PHE A 202 8.82 0.94 -19.97
CA PHE A 202 9.29 2.31 -19.85
C PHE A 202 9.82 2.85 -21.20
N LYS A 203 10.57 2.03 -21.92
CA LYS A 203 11.14 2.38 -23.24
C LYS A 203 10.18 2.18 -24.42
N ALA A 204 8.94 1.75 -24.18
CA ALA A 204 8.00 1.36 -25.24
C ALA A 204 8.45 0.16 -26.10
N GLU A 205 9.36 -0.67 -25.59
CA GLU A 205 9.84 -1.90 -26.23
C GLU A 205 8.92 -3.11 -25.92
N ALA A 206 8.01 -2.96 -24.96
CA ALA A 206 6.98 -3.95 -24.62
C ALA A 206 5.63 -3.24 -24.49
N PRO A 207 4.51 -3.93 -24.83
CA PRO A 207 3.18 -3.36 -24.73
C PRO A 207 2.75 -3.16 -23.26
N GLU A 208 1.83 -2.22 -23.07
CA GLU A 208 1.14 -2.07 -21.78
C GLU A 208 0.13 -3.21 -21.59
N PRO A 209 -0.06 -3.72 -20.36
CA PRO A 209 -1.03 -4.78 -20.09
C PRO A 209 -2.48 -4.38 -20.36
N ARG A 210 -2.78 -3.08 -20.29
CA ARG A 210 -4.11 -2.54 -20.58
C ARG A 210 -4.21 -2.06 -22.00
N ALA A 211 -5.27 -2.48 -22.70
CA ALA A 211 -5.54 -2.03 -24.06
C ALA A 211 -5.74 -0.51 -24.12
N GLY A 212 -5.28 0.11 -25.21
CA GLY A 212 -5.45 1.55 -25.46
C GLY A 212 -4.44 2.45 -24.72
N VAL A 213 -3.55 1.91 -23.91
CA VAL A 213 -2.50 2.69 -23.26
C VAL A 213 -1.27 2.72 -24.14
N ALA A 214 -0.78 3.91 -24.47
CA ALA A 214 0.42 4.11 -25.30
C ALA A 214 1.70 3.63 -24.59
N GLY A 215 2.73 3.26 -25.35
CA GLY A 215 4.07 3.02 -24.81
C GLY A 215 4.80 4.33 -24.52
N GLY A 216 5.75 4.31 -23.58
CA GLY A 216 6.56 5.48 -23.24
C GLY A 216 6.66 5.71 -21.72
N HIS A 217 7.06 6.92 -21.34
CA HIS A 217 7.24 7.31 -19.93
C HIS A 217 7.11 8.83 -19.77
N VAL A 218 6.94 9.28 -18.53
CA VAL A 218 6.94 10.71 -18.18
C VAL A 218 8.31 11.31 -18.54
N PRO A 219 8.39 12.38 -19.36
CA PRO A 219 9.67 12.97 -19.76
C PRO A 219 10.52 13.35 -18.56
N GLY A 220 11.80 12.98 -18.58
CA GLY A 220 12.74 13.24 -17.47
C GLY A 220 12.62 12.30 -16.27
N SER A 221 11.73 11.31 -16.31
CA SER A 221 11.65 10.30 -15.25
C SER A 221 12.79 9.28 -15.33
N ALA A 222 13.18 8.74 -14.16
CA ALA A 222 14.06 7.58 -14.05
C ALA A 222 13.23 6.29 -14.00
N CYS A 223 13.85 5.15 -14.36
CA CYS A 223 13.20 3.85 -14.28
C CYS A 223 13.87 2.98 -13.20
N VAL A 224 13.13 2.64 -12.16
CA VAL A 224 13.52 1.64 -11.16
C VAL A 224 12.45 0.56 -11.18
N PRO A 225 12.61 -0.53 -11.96
CA PRO A 225 11.65 -1.61 -11.95
C PRO A 225 11.41 -2.11 -10.51
N PHE A 226 10.15 -2.21 -10.08
CA PHE A 226 9.82 -2.55 -8.69
C PHE A 226 10.48 -3.86 -8.21
N ALA A 227 10.73 -4.81 -9.11
CA ALA A 227 11.45 -6.04 -8.80
C ALA A 227 12.90 -5.81 -8.34
N LYS A 228 13.51 -4.65 -8.63
CA LYS A 228 14.88 -4.34 -8.21
C LYS A 228 15.00 -4.05 -6.71
N VAL A 229 13.91 -3.66 -6.07
CA VAL A 229 13.84 -3.40 -4.62
C VAL A 229 13.32 -4.61 -3.83
N LEU A 230 12.96 -5.69 -4.52
CA LEU A 230 12.46 -6.94 -3.94
C LEU A 230 13.48 -8.07 -4.11
N VAL A 231 13.35 -9.10 -3.30
CA VAL A 231 14.16 -10.32 -3.41
C VAL A 231 13.82 -11.07 -4.69
N ASP A 232 14.82 -11.57 -5.39
CA ASP A 232 14.61 -12.28 -6.66
C ASP A 232 13.70 -13.50 -6.48
N GLY A 233 12.64 -13.55 -7.28
CA GLY A 233 11.63 -14.61 -7.23
C GLY A 233 10.59 -14.47 -6.11
N ASP A 234 10.72 -13.47 -5.24
CA ASP A 234 9.75 -13.20 -4.18
C ASP A 234 9.28 -11.73 -4.18
N VAL A 235 8.10 -11.51 -4.71
CA VAL A 235 7.50 -10.17 -4.81
C VAL A 235 6.92 -9.65 -3.49
N ASN A 236 6.99 -10.42 -2.42
CA ASN A 236 6.53 -10.03 -1.08
C ASN A 236 7.67 -9.66 -0.14
N SER A 237 8.93 -9.97 -0.48
CA SER A 237 10.09 -9.70 0.35
C SER A 237 10.91 -8.54 -0.19
N PHE A 238 11.16 -7.55 0.65
CA PHE A 238 12.04 -6.43 0.34
C PHE A 238 13.52 -6.80 0.54
N ARG A 239 14.39 -6.23 -0.28
CA ARG A 239 15.83 -6.26 -0.10
C ARG A 239 16.26 -5.43 1.12
N SER A 240 17.52 -5.51 1.47
CA SER A 240 18.08 -4.66 2.54
C SER A 240 17.99 -3.16 2.18
N PRO A 241 17.96 -2.25 3.16
CA PRO A 241 17.97 -0.81 2.91
C PRO A 241 19.12 -0.36 2.00
N GLU A 242 20.30 -0.97 2.14
CA GLU A 242 21.49 -0.66 1.34
C GLU A 242 21.33 -1.10 -0.12
N GLU A 243 20.80 -2.30 -0.36
CA GLU A 243 20.52 -2.81 -1.71
C GLU A 243 19.41 -1.99 -2.39
N ILE A 244 18.38 -1.59 -1.62
CA ILE A 244 17.31 -0.72 -2.10
C ILE A 244 17.89 0.63 -2.53
N ARG A 245 18.68 1.28 -1.67
CA ARG A 245 19.35 2.55 -1.97
C ARG A 245 20.17 2.44 -3.24
N LYS A 246 20.98 1.40 -3.34
CA LYS A 246 21.79 1.15 -4.53
C LYS A 246 20.94 1.01 -5.80
N ALA A 247 19.80 0.35 -5.74
CA ALA A 247 18.92 0.20 -6.90
C ALA A 247 18.38 1.54 -7.43
N PHE A 248 18.11 2.52 -6.55
CA PHE A 248 17.75 3.87 -6.92
C PHE A 248 18.95 4.66 -7.48
N GLU A 249 20.09 4.61 -6.82
CA GLU A 249 21.31 5.30 -7.24
C GLU A 249 21.81 4.82 -8.60
N ASP A 250 21.78 3.50 -8.87
CA ASP A 250 22.14 2.90 -10.17
C ASP A 250 21.23 3.41 -11.31
N ALA A 251 20.02 3.87 -10.99
CA ALA A 251 19.09 4.50 -11.92
C ALA A 251 19.23 6.04 -12.01
N GLY A 252 20.22 6.62 -11.33
CA GLY A 252 20.46 8.06 -11.30
C GLY A 252 19.49 8.84 -10.41
N VAL A 253 18.84 8.17 -9.43
CA VAL A 253 17.95 8.78 -8.46
C VAL A 253 18.72 9.15 -7.20
N ASP A 254 18.70 10.43 -6.84
CA ASP A 254 19.27 10.93 -5.59
C ASP A 254 18.26 10.71 -4.45
N VAL A 255 18.50 9.66 -3.64
CA VAL A 255 17.65 9.29 -2.51
C VAL A 255 17.71 10.32 -1.38
N ASP A 256 18.80 11.07 -1.26
CA ASP A 256 19.02 12.08 -0.20
C ASP A 256 18.51 13.47 -0.59
N SER A 257 18.03 13.65 -1.82
CA SER A 257 17.46 14.92 -2.28
C SER A 257 16.41 15.46 -1.29
N PRO A 258 16.46 16.74 -0.92
CA PRO A 258 15.42 17.35 -0.09
C PRO A 258 14.10 17.56 -0.86
N LEU A 259 14.13 17.43 -2.18
CA LEU A 259 12.97 17.58 -3.04
C LEU A 259 12.20 16.26 -3.15
N PRO A 260 10.90 16.28 -3.52
CA PRO A 260 10.10 15.07 -3.64
C PRO A 260 10.65 14.09 -4.69
N ILE A 261 10.55 12.79 -4.38
CA ILE A 261 10.70 11.69 -5.35
C ILE A 261 9.30 11.14 -5.60
N THR A 262 8.67 11.56 -6.69
CA THR A 262 7.35 11.09 -7.06
C THR A 262 7.44 9.73 -7.73
N THR A 263 6.79 8.73 -7.17
CA THR A 263 6.74 7.39 -7.75
C THR A 263 5.53 7.24 -8.68
N THR A 264 5.72 6.54 -9.78
CA THR A 264 4.66 6.23 -10.77
C THR A 264 4.81 4.80 -11.28
N CYS A 265 3.79 4.27 -11.93
CA CYS A 265 3.86 2.98 -12.63
C CYS A 265 2.81 2.91 -13.75
N GLY A 266 2.09 1.80 -13.92
CA GLY A 266 0.93 1.72 -14.83
C GLY A 266 -0.34 2.31 -14.23
N SER A 267 -0.62 2.06 -12.93
CA SER A 267 -1.89 2.42 -12.24
C SER A 267 -1.73 2.60 -10.73
N GLY A 268 -0.56 3.04 -10.27
CA GLY A 268 -0.31 3.37 -8.86
C GLY A 268 -0.01 2.18 -7.93
N VAL A 269 -0.16 0.92 -8.36
CA VAL A 269 0.04 -0.24 -7.47
C VAL A 269 1.53 -0.47 -7.18
N THR A 270 2.36 -0.66 -8.20
CA THR A 270 3.82 -0.87 -8.01
C THR A 270 4.57 0.42 -7.70
N ALA A 271 3.99 1.59 -7.96
CA ALA A 271 4.50 2.87 -7.47
C ALA A 271 4.58 2.87 -5.92
N ALA A 272 3.57 2.34 -5.24
CA ALA A 272 3.57 2.22 -3.79
C ALA A 272 4.65 1.26 -3.26
N VAL A 273 5.09 0.26 -4.04
CA VAL A 273 6.26 -0.57 -3.71
C VAL A 273 7.52 0.29 -3.63
N LEU A 274 7.73 1.19 -4.60
CA LEU A 274 8.87 2.11 -4.57
C LEU A 274 8.77 3.13 -3.44
N THR A 275 7.56 3.63 -3.12
CA THR A 275 7.37 4.54 -1.98
C THR A 275 7.75 3.87 -0.66
N LEU A 276 7.31 2.62 -0.43
CA LEU A 276 7.72 1.86 0.75
C LEU A 276 9.24 1.57 0.74
N ALA A 277 9.80 1.22 -0.41
CA ALA A 277 11.25 1.00 -0.54
C ALA A 277 12.05 2.27 -0.19
N LEU A 278 11.60 3.44 -0.62
CA LEU A 278 12.24 4.72 -0.27
C LEU A 278 12.16 4.99 1.24
N GLU A 279 11.05 4.64 1.90
CA GLU A 279 10.94 4.74 3.37
C GLU A 279 11.90 3.76 4.07
N LEU A 280 12.05 2.54 3.58
CA LEU A 280 13.05 1.58 4.07
C LEU A 280 14.49 2.07 3.87
N ALA A 281 14.76 2.80 2.79
CA ALA A 281 16.05 3.47 2.55
C ALA A 281 16.28 4.71 3.41
N GLY A 282 15.39 5.03 4.36
CA GLY A 282 15.51 6.12 5.31
C GLY A 282 14.82 7.43 4.89
N ARG A 283 14.07 7.43 3.79
CA ARG A 283 13.37 8.60 3.31
C ARG A 283 11.97 8.71 3.93
N LYS A 284 11.54 9.92 4.29
CA LYS A 284 10.17 10.15 4.79
C LYS A 284 9.14 9.90 3.69
N ALA A 285 8.04 9.22 4.04
CA ALA A 285 6.98 8.88 3.09
C ALA A 285 6.37 10.11 2.40
N GLU A 286 6.22 11.24 3.11
CA GLU A 286 5.68 12.50 2.56
C GLU A 286 6.58 13.12 1.48
N LEU A 287 7.86 12.75 1.46
CA LEU A 287 8.81 13.13 0.41
C LEU A 287 8.86 12.11 -0.73
N SER A 288 8.05 11.06 -0.66
CA SER A 288 7.96 9.99 -1.65
C SER A 288 6.52 9.78 -2.12
N PRO A 289 5.84 10.84 -2.62
CA PRO A 289 4.45 10.75 -3.02
C PRO A 289 4.24 9.82 -4.21
N VAL A 290 3.04 9.21 -4.28
CA VAL A 290 2.60 8.44 -5.44
C VAL A 290 1.84 9.35 -6.41
N TYR A 291 2.17 9.27 -7.68
CA TYR A 291 1.30 9.73 -8.76
C TYR A 291 0.26 8.62 -9.02
N ASP A 292 -0.94 8.82 -8.48
CA ASP A 292 -1.95 7.78 -8.38
C ASP A 292 -2.48 7.32 -9.74
N GLY A 293 -2.87 8.23 -10.62
CA GLY A 293 -3.31 7.91 -11.97
C GLY A 293 -2.22 7.29 -12.84
N SER A 294 -0.97 7.54 -12.52
CA SER A 294 0.20 6.92 -13.12
C SER A 294 0.19 7.02 -14.66
N TRP A 295 0.81 6.07 -15.36
CA TRP A 295 0.88 6.07 -16.82
C TRP A 295 -0.48 5.94 -17.50
N SER A 296 -1.46 5.33 -16.83
CA SER A 296 -2.84 5.22 -17.37
C SER A 296 -3.56 6.56 -17.47
N GLU A 297 -3.14 7.56 -16.68
CA GLU A 297 -3.69 8.93 -16.71
C GLU A 297 -2.84 9.87 -17.59
N TRP A 298 -1.52 9.69 -17.60
CA TRP A 298 -0.54 10.53 -18.31
C TRP A 298 -0.76 10.54 -19.83
#